data_3d324dd0af48d69cae442163cea58e44
#
_entry.id   3d324dd0af48d69cae442163cea58e44
#
_cell.length_a   1.000
_cell.length_b   1.000
_cell.length_c   1.000
_cell.angle_alpha   90.00
_cell.angle_beta   90.00
_cell.angle_gamma   90.00
#
_symmetry.space_group_name_H-M   'P 1'
#
loop_
_entity.id
_entity.type
_entity.pdbx_description
1 polymer ?
#
loop_
_entity_poly.entity_id
_entity_poly.type
_entity_poly.pdbx_seq_one_letter_code
_entity_poly.pdbx_strand_id
1 'polypeptide(L)'
;MKNEAQIRILLLQQYLCTLTDEEHAASVSDILQFWESHGIQVGRKSVYGDIQILIDQGVDIVCVKSTQNRYFVGSRLFELPELKLLVDAVESSHFITRKKSASLIRKLASLTSQEQARQLNRPVYMEGTAKQDNEAIYYAVDMIHTAIQEKRRIAFQYIEYTAEKEKVLKHDGYRYEFSPYALIWSRDYYYAVGWSEKHGKLAQFRVDRMTAVELLVQEAIPAQDFDPAAYVHQVFGMFGADIRRITLLCENSTMRSVVDRFGEEVQTEIVDGAHFQATVDVAPSPPFFAWVFTFGGKIRIMEPEEIAAKMREMARWLQ
;
A
#
# COMPACT_ATOMS: atom_id res chain seq x y z
N MET A 1 45.63 15.77 8.73
CA MET A 1 45.60 14.85 9.89
C MET A 1 44.23 14.83 10.64
N LYS A 2 43.68 15.96 11.12
CA LYS A 2 42.34 15.90 11.78
C LYS A 2 41.22 15.38 10.88
N ASN A 3 41.24 15.71 9.59
CA ASN A 3 40.19 15.27 8.62
C ASN A 3 40.31 13.79 8.25
N GLU A 4 41.50 13.21 8.24
CA GLU A 4 41.75 11.84 7.78
C GLU A 4 41.17 10.77 8.72
N ALA A 5 41.28 10.99 10.05
CA ALA A 5 40.67 10.08 11.03
C ALA A 5 39.15 10.09 10.98
N GLN A 6 38.54 11.25 10.73
CA GLN A 6 37.08 11.37 10.58
C GLN A 6 36.59 10.67 9.32
N ILE A 7 37.28 10.86 8.18
CA ILE A 7 36.97 10.19 6.92
C ILE A 7 37.09 8.68 7.09
N ARG A 8 38.12 8.21 7.78
CA ARG A 8 38.37 6.79 8.03
C ARG A 8 37.24 6.12 8.81
N ILE A 9 36.71 6.77 9.86
CA ILE A 9 35.59 6.25 10.64
C ILE A 9 34.34 6.19 9.81
N LEU A 10 34.02 7.20 9.00
CA LEU A 10 32.86 7.19 8.09
C LEU A 10 32.96 6.09 7.04
N LEU A 11 34.16 5.89 6.48
CA LEU A 11 34.40 4.79 5.53
C LEU A 11 34.27 3.44 6.21
N LEU A 12 34.74 3.27 7.47
CA LEU A 12 34.54 2.04 8.22
C LEU A 12 33.06 1.75 8.46
N GLN A 13 32.30 2.74 8.90
CA GLN A 13 30.87 2.61 9.10
C GLN A 13 30.18 2.20 7.79
N GLN A 14 30.48 2.88 6.69
CA GLN A 14 29.94 2.54 5.37
C GLN A 14 30.31 1.10 4.98
N TYR A 15 31.57 0.70 5.13
CA TYR A 15 32.06 -0.64 4.84
C TYR A 15 31.27 -1.70 5.62
N LEU A 16 31.21 -1.56 6.94
CA LEU A 16 30.51 -2.52 7.80
C LEU A 16 29.01 -2.59 7.50
N CYS A 17 28.36 -1.45 7.30
CA CYS A 17 26.93 -1.41 6.99
C CYS A 17 26.59 -2.01 5.62
N THR A 18 27.47 -1.86 4.61
CA THR A 18 27.15 -2.26 3.23
C THR A 18 27.74 -3.61 2.82
N LEU A 19 28.86 -4.00 3.38
CA LEU A 19 29.61 -5.18 2.92
C LEU A 19 29.67 -6.33 3.93
N THR A 20 29.14 -6.16 5.14
CA THR A 20 29.17 -7.21 6.15
C THR A 20 27.77 -7.61 6.62
N ASP A 21 27.62 -8.84 7.02
CA ASP A 21 26.49 -9.45 7.70
C ASP A 21 26.98 -10.68 8.50
N GLU A 22 26.04 -11.44 9.10
CA GLU A 22 26.35 -12.60 9.95
C GLU A 22 27.18 -13.68 9.21
N GLU A 23 26.90 -13.87 7.90
CA GLU A 23 27.59 -14.84 7.07
C GLU A 23 28.88 -14.29 6.44
N HIS A 24 28.95 -12.96 6.27
CA HIS A 24 30.04 -12.26 5.57
C HIS A 24 30.72 -11.25 6.49
N ALA A 25 31.19 -11.72 7.64
CA ALA A 25 31.89 -10.88 8.59
C ALA A 25 33.32 -10.53 8.12
N ALA A 26 33.74 -9.25 8.26
CA ALA A 26 35.04 -8.77 7.82
C ALA A 26 36.13 -8.98 8.84
N SER A 27 37.30 -9.42 8.42
CA SER A 27 38.51 -9.44 9.23
C SER A 27 39.16 -8.06 9.30
N VAL A 28 40.07 -7.85 10.26
CA VAL A 28 40.90 -6.64 10.33
C VAL A 28 41.72 -6.42 9.05
N SER A 29 42.13 -7.51 8.40
CA SER A 29 42.86 -7.46 7.12
C SER A 29 42.01 -6.89 6.00
N ASP A 30 40.73 -7.31 5.92
CA ASP A 30 39.79 -6.84 4.91
C ASP A 30 39.50 -5.35 5.09
N ILE A 31 39.35 -4.88 6.32
CA ILE A 31 39.16 -3.46 6.65
C ILE A 31 40.38 -2.63 6.25
N LEU A 32 41.58 -3.12 6.55
CA LEU A 32 42.84 -2.43 6.16
C LEU A 32 42.99 -2.35 4.64
N GLN A 33 42.70 -3.42 3.91
CA GLN A 33 42.70 -3.45 2.44
C GLN A 33 41.68 -2.48 1.84
N PHE A 34 40.48 -2.40 2.43
CA PHE A 34 39.49 -1.43 2.03
C PHE A 34 39.96 0.01 2.22
N TRP A 35 40.56 0.34 3.36
CA TRP A 35 41.11 1.66 3.59
C TRP A 35 42.30 1.99 2.66
N GLU A 36 43.17 1.03 2.39
CA GLU A 36 44.28 1.19 1.45
C GLU A 36 43.77 1.51 0.03
N SER A 37 42.71 0.88 -0.40
CA SER A 37 42.05 1.18 -1.71
C SER A 37 41.49 2.61 -1.76
N HIS A 38 41.24 3.25 -0.61
CA HIS A 38 40.83 4.65 -0.46
C HIS A 38 42.01 5.61 -0.12
N GLY A 39 43.23 5.13 -0.26
CA GLY A 39 44.43 5.94 -0.02
C GLY A 39 44.79 6.15 1.47
N ILE A 40 44.20 5.38 2.40
CA ILE A 40 44.41 5.46 3.81
C ILE A 40 45.33 4.31 4.28
N GLN A 41 46.53 4.64 4.77
CA GLN A 41 47.47 3.65 5.28
C GLN A 41 47.62 3.79 6.80
N VAL A 42 47.08 2.82 7.53
CA VAL A 42 47.13 2.79 9.01
C VAL A 42 47.31 1.36 9.51
N GLY A 43 47.71 1.21 10.79
CA GLY A 43 47.91 -0.10 11.39
C GLY A 43 46.64 -0.67 12.05
N ARG A 44 46.73 -1.95 12.44
CA ARG A 44 45.60 -2.70 13.09
C ARG A 44 45.03 -2.00 14.33
N LYS A 45 45.90 -1.27 15.09
CA LYS A 45 45.45 -0.55 16.29
C LYS A 45 44.37 0.50 15.97
N SER A 46 44.46 1.14 14.81
CA SER A 46 43.47 2.11 14.36
C SER A 46 42.09 1.44 14.07
N VAL A 47 42.06 0.22 13.51
CA VAL A 47 40.84 -0.54 13.28
C VAL A 47 40.08 -0.77 14.59
N TYR A 48 40.77 -1.25 15.61
CA TYR A 48 40.15 -1.51 16.91
C TYR A 48 39.64 -0.22 17.58
N GLY A 49 40.41 0.86 17.47
CA GLY A 49 40.01 2.16 18.03
C GLY A 49 38.77 2.72 17.34
N ASP A 50 38.72 2.64 16.02
CA ASP A 50 37.57 3.17 15.24
C ASP A 50 36.33 2.30 15.40
N ILE A 51 36.49 0.98 15.51
CA ILE A 51 35.36 0.07 15.85
C ILE A 51 34.77 0.44 17.21
N GLN A 52 35.64 0.69 18.22
CA GLN A 52 35.15 1.06 19.54
C GLN A 52 34.43 2.41 19.52
N ILE A 53 34.91 3.39 18.75
CA ILE A 53 34.22 4.67 18.58
C ILE A 53 32.83 4.46 17.98
N LEU A 54 32.66 3.60 16.94
CA LEU A 54 31.38 3.30 16.33
C LEU A 54 30.43 2.61 17.32
N ILE A 55 30.95 1.68 18.13
CA ILE A 55 30.17 1.02 19.20
C ILE A 55 29.70 2.05 20.23
N ASP A 56 30.59 2.94 20.69
CA ASP A 56 30.28 3.99 21.66
C ASP A 56 29.25 5.00 21.10
N GLN A 57 29.14 5.12 19.77
CA GLN A 57 28.14 5.94 19.07
C GLN A 57 26.86 5.16 18.73
N GLY A 58 26.71 3.95 19.24
CA GLY A 58 25.47 3.17 19.13
C GLY A 58 25.37 2.27 17.88
N VAL A 59 26.46 2.08 17.13
CA VAL A 59 26.48 1.09 16.04
C VAL A 59 26.68 -0.29 16.66
N ASP A 60 25.73 -1.19 16.45
CA ASP A 60 25.81 -2.57 16.94
C ASP A 60 26.81 -3.38 16.10
N ILE A 61 28.07 -3.39 16.50
CA ILE A 61 29.12 -4.15 15.85
C ILE A 61 29.40 -5.43 16.64
N VAL A 62 29.09 -6.56 16.04
CA VAL A 62 29.36 -7.89 16.59
C VAL A 62 30.76 -8.34 16.22
N CYS A 63 31.49 -8.84 17.21
CA CYS A 63 32.81 -9.44 17.02
C CYS A 63 32.73 -10.98 17.16
N VAL A 64 32.91 -11.70 16.06
CA VAL A 64 33.08 -13.15 16.08
C VAL A 64 34.54 -13.49 16.41
N LYS A 65 34.76 -14.03 17.59
CA LYS A 65 36.10 -14.43 18.05
C LYS A 65 36.50 -15.76 17.40
N SER A 66 37.59 -15.73 16.64
CA SER A 66 38.24 -16.93 16.05
C SER A 66 39.75 -16.70 16.01
N THR A 67 40.52 -17.50 15.26
CA THR A 67 41.92 -17.25 14.98
C THR A 67 42.19 -15.83 14.46
N GLN A 68 41.23 -15.26 13.76
CA GLN A 68 41.17 -13.84 13.39
C GLN A 68 39.79 -13.31 13.75
N ASN A 69 39.74 -12.25 14.57
CA ASN A 69 38.50 -11.60 14.90
C ASN A 69 37.86 -11.06 13.63
N ARG A 70 36.55 -11.31 13.49
CA ARG A 70 35.72 -10.83 12.38
C ARG A 70 34.60 -9.95 12.91
N TYR A 71 34.22 -8.95 12.15
CA TYR A 71 33.26 -7.93 12.55
C TYR A 71 32.16 -7.78 11.53
N PHE A 72 30.93 -7.61 12.00
CA PHE A 72 29.79 -7.26 11.19
C PHE A 72 28.79 -6.40 11.97
N VAL A 73 27.86 -5.73 11.28
CA VAL A 73 26.76 -5.00 11.92
C VAL A 73 25.66 -6.00 12.28
N GLY A 74 25.39 -6.16 13.59
CA GLY A 74 24.42 -7.11 14.13
C GLY A 74 22.98 -6.65 13.89
N SER A 75 22.59 -5.49 14.44
CA SER A 75 21.25 -4.95 14.26
C SER A 75 21.21 -3.87 13.17
N ARG A 76 20.18 -3.93 12.33
CA ARG A 76 19.90 -2.97 11.25
C ARG A 76 18.55 -2.33 11.48
N LEU A 77 18.27 -1.23 10.77
CA LEU A 77 16.97 -0.55 10.85
C LEU A 77 15.81 -1.49 10.45
N PHE A 78 16.07 -2.38 9.50
CA PHE A 78 15.17 -3.44 9.08
C PHE A 78 15.89 -4.78 9.04
N GLU A 79 15.22 -5.83 9.48
CA GLU A 79 15.66 -7.20 9.28
C GLU A 79 15.41 -7.66 7.83
N LEU A 80 16.17 -8.66 7.37
CA LEU A 80 16.02 -9.17 6.00
C LEU A 80 14.61 -9.68 5.68
N PRO A 81 13.89 -10.39 6.58
CA PRO A 81 12.49 -10.76 6.35
C PRO A 81 11.56 -9.56 6.15
N GLU A 82 11.75 -8.48 6.91
CA GLU A 82 10.98 -7.25 6.79
C GLU A 82 11.22 -6.56 5.43
N LEU A 83 12.48 -6.48 5.01
CA LEU A 83 12.82 -5.96 3.68
C LEU A 83 12.22 -6.81 2.56
N LYS A 84 12.15 -8.14 2.71
CA LYS A 84 11.49 -9.03 1.76
C LYS A 84 9.99 -8.70 1.64
N LEU A 85 9.30 -8.49 2.76
CA LEU A 85 7.89 -8.08 2.77
C LEU A 85 7.67 -6.71 2.12
N LEU A 86 8.55 -5.74 2.40
CA LEU A 86 8.46 -4.41 1.78
C LEU A 86 8.70 -4.45 0.26
N VAL A 87 9.66 -5.26 -0.20
CA VAL A 87 9.90 -5.48 -1.63
C VAL A 87 8.68 -6.13 -2.29
N ASP A 88 8.13 -7.18 -1.67
CA ASP A 88 6.93 -7.86 -2.17
C ASP A 88 5.73 -6.89 -2.27
N ALA A 89 5.53 -6.03 -1.26
CA ALA A 89 4.49 -5.01 -1.29
C ALA A 89 4.68 -3.98 -2.42
N VAL A 90 5.92 -3.55 -2.68
CA VAL A 90 6.24 -2.65 -3.80
C VAL A 90 6.04 -3.35 -5.14
N GLU A 91 6.46 -4.62 -5.26
CA GLU A 91 6.30 -5.39 -6.49
C GLU A 91 4.83 -5.72 -6.79
N SER A 92 4.02 -6.09 -5.78
CA SER A 92 2.60 -6.44 -5.95
C SER A 92 1.72 -5.24 -6.28
N SER A 93 2.11 -4.04 -5.90
CA SER A 93 1.30 -2.85 -6.11
C SER A 93 1.18 -2.49 -7.59
N HIS A 94 -0.04 -2.55 -8.14
CA HIS A 94 -0.36 -2.07 -9.49
C HIS A 94 -0.27 -0.55 -9.61
N PHE A 95 -0.44 0.15 -8.49
CA PHE A 95 -0.37 1.59 -8.40
C PHE A 95 1.05 2.11 -8.64
N ILE A 96 2.08 1.37 -8.20
CA ILE A 96 3.47 1.78 -8.33
C ILE A 96 3.98 1.42 -9.73
N THR A 97 4.42 2.43 -10.50
CA THR A 97 4.97 2.22 -11.85
C THR A 97 6.20 1.33 -11.81
N ARG A 98 6.51 0.62 -12.90
CA ARG A 98 7.71 -0.23 -13.00
C ARG A 98 8.99 0.52 -12.64
N LYS A 99 9.15 1.73 -13.19
CA LYS A 99 10.33 2.58 -12.96
C LYS A 99 10.44 2.96 -11.47
N LYS A 100 9.33 3.33 -10.84
CA LYS A 100 9.30 3.69 -9.42
C LYS A 100 9.53 2.49 -8.52
N SER A 101 8.94 1.32 -8.84
CA SER A 101 9.21 0.07 -8.14
C SER A 101 10.71 -0.26 -8.14
N ALA A 102 11.35 -0.27 -9.32
CA ALA A 102 12.78 -0.51 -9.42
C ALA A 102 13.62 0.50 -8.62
N SER A 103 13.19 1.77 -8.56
CA SER A 103 13.85 2.79 -7.74
C SER A 103 13.67 2.55 -6.25
N LEU A 104 12.46 2.20 -5.81
CA LEU A 104 12.16 1.91 -4.40
C LEU A 104 12.89 0.66 -3.92
N ILE A 105 12.89 -0.41 -4.71
CA ILE A 105 13.58 -1.66 -4.39
C ILE A 105 15.08 -1.43 -4.24
N ARG A 106 15.71 -0.64 -5.10
CA ARG A 106 17.13 -0.26 -4.95
C ARG A 106 17.39 0.50 -3.64
N LYS A 107 16.47 1.38 -3.22
CA LYS A 107 16.58 2.08 -1.94
C LYS A 107 16.41 1.13 -0.75
N LEU A 108 15.44 0.21 -0.82
CA LEU A 108 15.27 -0.83 0.20
C LEU A 108 16.49 -1.74 0.29
N ALA A 109 17.04 -2.15 -0.85
CA ALA A 109 18.27 -2.95 -0.92
C ALA A 109 19.49 -2.24 -0.33
N SER A 110 19.55 -0.91 -0.35
CA SER A 110 20.64 -0.16 0.27
C SER A 110 20.58 -0.09 1.82
N LEU A 111 19.51 -0.60 2.43
CA LEU A 111 19.34 -0.66 3.89
C LEU A 111 19.94 -1.93 4.51
N THR A 112 20.48 -2.83 3.69
CA THR A 112 21.10 -4.08 4.14
C THR A 112 22.48 -4.31 3.49
N SER A 113 23.13 -5.45 3.78
CA SER A 113 24.41 -5.80 3.14
C SER A 113 24.22 -6.11 1.64
N GLN A 114 25.28 -6.01 0.86
CA GLN A 114 25.22 -6.34 -0.58
C GLN A 114 24.80 -7.79 -0.82
N GLU A 115 25.24 -8.73 0.02
CA GLU A 115 24.88 -10.14 -0.11
C GLU A 115 23.41 -10.39 0.24
N GLN A 116 22.92 -9.78 1.32
CA GLN A 116 21.50 -9.83 1.66
C GLN A 116 20.64 -9.10 0.62
N ALA A 117 21.12 -7.98 0.04
CA ALA A 117 20.44 -7.27 -1.04
C ALA A 117 20.23 -8.14 -2.29
N ARG A 118 21.16 -9.04 -2.60
CA ARG A 118 20.98 -10.03 -3.70
C ARG A 118 19.81 -10.96 -3.46
N GLN A 119 19.52 -11.30 -2.21
CA GLN A 119 18.37 -12.14 -1.86
C GLN A 119 17.02 -11.43 -2.02
N LEU A 120 17.01 -10.10 -2.11
CA LEU A 120 15.79 -9.32 -2.37
C LEU A 120 15.36 -9.40 -3.84
N ASN A 121 16.29 -9.66 -4.75
CA ASN A 121 16.04 -9.85 -6.19
C ASN A 121 15.55 -11.28 -6.48
N ARG A 122 14.39 -11.65 -5.95
CA ARG A 122 13.76 -12.95 -6.17
C ARG A 122 12.53 -12.80 -7.06
N PRO A 123 12.21 -13.77 -7.94
CA PRO A 123 10.97 -13.74 -8.68
C PRO A 123 9.79 -13.98 -7.72
N VAL A 124 8.89 -13.01 -7.65
CA VAL A 124 7.60 -13.18 -7.00
C VAL A 124 6.55 -13.26 -8.10
N TYR A 125 5.85 -14.38 -8.20
CA TYR A 125 4.79 -14.57 -9.17
C TYR A 125 3.51 -13.94 -8.64
N MET A 126 2.98 -12.97 -9.37
CA MET A 126 1.78 -12.23 -8.99
C MET A 126 0.73 -12.34 -10.09
N GLU A 127 -0.51 -12.52 -9.70
CA GLU A 127 -1.63 -12.55 -10.62
C GLU A 127 -1.98 -11.13 -11.07
N GLY A 128 -2.13 -10.91 -12.40
CA GLY A 128 -2.73 -9.69 -12.96
C GLY A 128 -1.85 -8.44 -13.00
N THR A 129 -0.54 -8.54 -13.11
CA THR A 129 0.44 -7.46 -12.93
C THR A 129 0.66 -6.51 -14.12
N ALA A 130 -0.35 -5.91 -14.67
CA ALA A 130 -0.14 -4.75 -15.54
C ALA A 130 0.09 -3.50 -14.69
N LYS A 131 1.37 -3.21 -14.34
CA LYS A 131 1.73 -1.96 -13.66
C LYS A 131 1.45 -0.77 -14.56
N GLN A 132 0.98 0.31 -13.97
CA GLN A 132 0.72 1.56 -14.67
C GLN A 132 2.03 2.29 -15.00
N ASP A 133 2.01 3.11 -16.08
CA ASP A 133 3.17 3.92 -16.47
C ASP A 133 3.02 5.41 -16.13
N ASN A 134 1.93 5.80 -15.44
CA ASN A 134 1.66 7.20 -15.13
C ASN A 134 2.28 7.62 -13.79
N GLU A 135 3.43 8.30 -13.84
CA GLU A 135 4.08 8.83 -12.63
C GLU A 135 3.35 10.05 -12.01
N ALA A 136 2.44 10.73 -12.74
CA ALA A 136 1.70 11.87 -12.23
C ALA A 136 0.74 11.49 -11.06
N ILE A 137 0.46 10.23 -10.92
CA ILE A 137 -0.41 9.67 -9.88
C ILE A 137 0.09 9.97 -8.46
N TYR A 138 1.43 10.00 -8.24
CA TYR A 138 2.01 10.31 -6.93
C TYR A 138 1.75 11.76 -6.53
N TYR A 139 1.87 12.67 -7.49
CA TYR A 139 1.58 14.09 -7.28
C TYR A 139 0.09 14.31 -7.04
N ALA A 140 -0.78 13.55 -7.74
CA ALA A 140 -2.23 13.61 -7.50
C ALA A 140 -2.59 13.14 -6.08
N VAL A 141 -2.02 12.03 -5.62
CA VAL A 141 -2.23 11.54 -4.24
C VAL A 141 -1.75 12.56 -3.21
N ASP A 142 -0.55 13.11 -3.39
CA ASP A 142 0.04 14.10 -2.47
C ASP A 142 -0.82 15.38 -2.42
N MET A 143 -1.26 15.87 -3.58
CA MET A 143 -2.13 17.04 -3.68
C MET A 143 -3.50 16.80 -3.02
N ILE A 144 -4.09 15.60 -3.18
CA ILE A 144 -5.35 15.25 -2.53
C ILE A 144 -5.16 15.17 -1.01
N HIS A 145 -4.04 14.61 -0.52
CA HIS A 145 -3.71 14.63 0.91
C HIS A 145 -3.61 16.05 1.45
N THR A 146 -2.90 16.93 0.74
CA THR A 146 -2.79 18.35 1.10
C THR A 146 -4.17 19.01 1.14
N ALA A 147 -5.02 18.76 0.14
CA ALA A 147 -6.37 19.30 0.07
C ALA A 147 -7.24 18.85 1.26
N ILE A 148 -7.13 17.58 1.68
CA ILE A 148 -7.84 17.05 2.85
C ILE A 148 -7.35 17.74 4.13
N GLN A 149 -6.04 17.86 4.32
CA GLN A 149 -5.44 18.50 5.49
C GLN A 149 -5.80 20.00 5.59
N GLU A 150 -5.74 20.71 4.47
CA GLU A 150 -6.04 22.14 4.41
C GLU A 150 -7.54 22.43 4.28
N LYS A 151 -8.40 21.41 4.21
CA LYS A 151 -9.85 21.51 3.98
C LYS A 151 -10.18 22.37 2.76
N ARG A 152 -9.51 22.10 1.66
CA ARG A 152 -9.65 22.83 0.38
C ARG A 152 -10.21 21.92 -0.69
N ARG A 153 -10.81 22.53 -1.71
CA ARG A 153 -11.26 21.83 -2.91
C ARG A 153 -10.10 21.54 -3.83
N ILE A 154 -10.30 20.53 -4.66
CA ILE A 154 -9.46 20.25 -5.82
C ILE A 154 -10.28 20.39 -7.11
N ALA A 155 -9.59 20.66 -8.21
CA ALA A 155 -10.15 20.49 -9.54
C ALA A 155 -9.33 19.47 -10.33
N PHE A 156 -9.99 18.72 -11.21
CA PHE A 156 -9.34 17.72 -12.06
C PHE A 156 -10.19 17.40 -13.29
N GLN A 157 -9.57 16.77 -14.29
CA GLN A 157 -10.27 16.10 -15.38
C GLN A 157 -10.20 14.60 -15.19
N TYR A 158 -11.16 13.84 -15.74
CA TYR A 158 -11.24 12.40 -15.54
C TYR A 158 -11.10 11.65 -16.85
N ILE A 159 -10.30 10.59 -16.85
CA ILE A 159 -9.98 9.77 -18.01
C ILE A 159 -10.86 8.52 -18.02
N GLU A 160 -11.36 8.16 -19.20
CA GLU A 160 -11.95 6.85 -19.47
C GLU A 160 -11.32 6.21 -20.72
N TYR A 161 -11.62 4.95 -20.96
CA TYR A 161 -11.14 4.22 -22.12
C TYR A 161 -12.27 4.01 -23.11
N THR A 162 -11.98 4.23 -24.39
CA THR A 162 -12.86 3.80 -25.49
C THR A 162 -12.80 2.28 -25.68
N ALA A 163 -13.67 1.74 -26.56
CA ALA A 163 -13.62 0.33 -26.95
C ALA A 163 -12.31 -0.05 -27.66
N GLU A 164 -11.65 0.93 -28.29
CA GLU A 164 -10.35 0.82 -28.97
C GLU A 164 -9.17 0.90 -27.99
N LYS A 165 -9.44 1.01 -26.69
CA LYS A 165 -8.44 1.16 -25.59
C LYS A 165 -7.70 2.50 -25.60
N GLU A 166 -8.25 3.50 -26.26
CA GLU A 166 -7.73 4.87 -26.24
C GLU A 166 -8.17 5.60 -24.97
N LYS A 167 -7.26 6.40 -24.41
CA LYS A 167 -7.58 7.27 -23.27
C LYS A 167 -8.22 8.55 -23.77
N VAL A 168 -9.44 8.82 -23.33
CA VAL A 168 -10.17 10.05 -23.64
C VAL A 168 -10.63 10.73 -22.36
N LEU A 169 -10.81 12.04 -22.43
CA LEU A 169 -11.34 12.81 -21.31
C LEU A 169 -12.85 12.60 -21.22
N LYS A 170 -13.32 12.19 -20.06
CA LYS A 170 -14.73 11.98 -19.79
C LYS A 170 -15.52 13.29 -19.87
N HIS A 171 -16.72 13.24 -20.43
CA HIS A 171 -17.62 14.41 -20.58
C HIS A 171 -16.93 15.59 -21.28
N ASP A 172 -16.28 15.34 -22.42
CA ASP A 172 -15.61 16.36 -23.25
C ASP A 172 -14.58 17.21 -22.48
N GLY A 173 -13.87 16.57 -21.54
CA GLY A 173 -12.85 17.26 -20.74
C GLY A 173 -13.42 18.10 -19.60
N TYR A 174 -14.63 17.79 -19.13
CA TYR A 174 -15.23 18.49 -18.00
C TYR A 174 -14.28 18.56 -16.79
N ARG A 175 -14.12 19.75 -16.25
CA ARG A 175 -13.33 20.02 -15.05
C ARG A 175 -14.19 19.84 -13.81
N TYR A 176 -13.94 18.77 -13.07
CA TYR A 176 -14.64 18.49 -11.82
C TYR A 176 -14.10 19.36 -10.70
N GLU A 177 -14.98 19.99 -9.93
CA GLU A 177 -14.67 20.55 -8.62
C GLU A 177 -15.13 19.57 -7.55
N PHE A 178 -14.25 19.33 -6.57
CA PHE A 178 -14.42 18.24 -5.62
C PHE A 178 -13.84 18.62 -4.26
N SER A 179 -14.60 18.35 -3.21
CA SER A 179 -14.18 18.49 -1.82
C SER A 179 -13.77 17.13 -1.28
N PRO A 180 -12.47 16.77 -1.28
CA PRO A 180 -12.01 15.47 -0.83
C PRO A 180 -12.11 15.35 0.70
N TYR A 181 -12.62 14.22 1.19
CA TYR A 181 -12.75 13.90 2.61
C TYR A 181 -11.79 12.81 3.05
N ALA A 182 -11.57 11.81 2.18
CA ALA A 182 -10.66 10.71 2.45
C ALA A 182 -10.02 10.19 1.16
N LEU A 183 -8.81 9.64 1.31
CA LEU A 183 -8.19 8.73 0.35
C LEU A 183 -8.34 7.30 0.88
N ILE A 184 -8.99 6.44 0.09
CA ILE A 184 -9.24 5.06 0.43
C ILE A 184 -8.45 4.16 -0.51
N TRP A 185 -7.65 3.24 0.06
CA TRP A 185 -6.98 2.20 -0.69
C TRP A 185 -7.89 0.98 -0.82
N SER A 186 -8.26 0.61 -2.04
CA SER A 186 -9.11 -0.55 -2.31
C SER A 186 -8.71 -1.24 -3.59
N ARG A 187 -8.45 -2.56 -3.53
CA ARG A 187 -8.06 -3.40 -4.68
C ARG A 187 -6.95 -2.78 -5.53
N ASP A 188 -5.85 -2.42 -4.85
CA ASP A 188 -4.65 -1.81 -5.44
C ASP A 188 -4.84 -0.45 -6.13
N TYR A 189 -5.92 0.27 -5.81
CA TYR A 189 -6.15 1.63 -6.29
C TYR A 189 -6.48 2.59 -5.16
N TYR A 190 -6.03 3.83 -5.30
CA TYR A 190 -6.51 4.93 -4.49
C TYR A 190 -7.81 5.49 -5.05
N TYR A 191 -8.75 5.71 -4.14
CA TYR A 191 -10.01 6.40 -4.40
C TYR A 191 -10.08 7.65 -3.54
N ALA A 192 -10.28 8.80 -4.17
CA ALA A 192 -10.67 10.02 -3.47
C ALA A 192 -12.17 9.99 -3.25
N VAL A 193 -12.59 10.01 -2.00
CA VAL A 193 -14.01 10.06 -1.60
C VAL A 193 -14.31 11.43 -1.03
N GLY A 194 -15.43 12.02 -1.43
CA GLY A 194 -15.80 13.37 -1.02
C GLY A 194 -17.03 13.90 -1.74
N TRP A 195 -17.31 15.18 -1.57
CA TRP A 195 -18.43 15.85 -2.20
C TRP A 195 -18.10 16.29 -3.64
N SER A 196 -18.93 15.90 -4.58
CA SER A 196 -18.83 16.33 -5.98
C SER A 196 -19.84 17.42 -6.31
N GLU A 197 -19.37 18.61 -6.67
CA GLU A 197 -20.24 19.70 -7.11
C GLU A 197 -21.09 19.30 -8.32
N LYS A 198 -20.50 18.61 -9.29
CA LYS A 198 -21.23 18.13 -10.48
C LYS A 198 -22.42 17.23 -10.14
N HIS A 199 -22.26 16.37 -9.14
CA HIS A 199 -23.26 15.36 -8.79
C HIS A 199 -24.16 15.77 -7.63
N GLY A 200 -23.80 16.83 -6.89
CA GLY A 200 -24.52 17.30 -5.70
C GLY A 200 -24.61 16.25 -4.59
N LYS A 201 -23.62 15.35 -4.50
CA LYS A 201 -23.60 14.24 -3.55
C LYS A 201 -22.19 13.72 -3.29
N LEU A 202 -22.09 12.83 -2.30
CA LEU A 202 -20.88 12.04 -2.07
C LEU A 202 -20.54 11.21 -3.32
N ALA A 203 -19.31 11.31 -3.76
CA ALA A 203 -18.79 10.58 -4.92
C ALA A 203 -17.40 10.03 -4.63
N GLN A 204 -17.00 9.04 -5.40
CA GLN A 204 -15.65 8.47 -5.38
C GLN A 204 -15.05 8.49 -6.77
N PHE A 205 -13.77 8.82 -6.82
CA PHE A 205 -13.00 8.87 -8.07
C PHE A 205 -11.70 8.09 -7.89
N ARG A 206 -11.39 7.23 -8.84
CA ARG A 206 -10.07 6.57 -8.88
C ARG A 206 -8.99 7.58 -9.22
N VAL A 207 -7.97 7.68 -8.39
CA VAL A 207 -6.92 8.70 -8.52
C VAL A 207 -6.07 8.47 -9.77
N ASP A 208 -5.86 7.23 -10.19
CA ASP A 208 -5.12 6.88 -11.42
C ASP A 208 -5.82 7.33 -12.72
N ARG A 209 -7.11 7.68 -12.63
CA ARG A 209 -7.89 8.24 -13.75
C ARG A 209 -8.05 9.76 -13.68
N MET A 210 -7.52 10.40 -12.64
CA MET A 210 -7.49 11.85 -12.55
C MET A 210 -6.30 12.40 -13.33
N THR A 211 -6.51 13.51 -14.02
CA THR A 211 -5.47 14.27 -14.69
C THR A 211 -5.66 15.76 -14.43
N ALA A 212 -4.59 16.55 -14.58
CA ALA A 212 -4.60 17.98 -14.28
C ALA A 212 -5.21 18.29 -12.90
N VAL A 213 -4.76 17.56 -11.88
CA VAL A 213 -5.22 17.78 -10.49
C VAL A 213 -4.61 19.08 -9.98
N GLU A 214 -5.46 19.99 -9.49
CA GLU A 214 -5.07 21.30 -8.98
C GLU A 214 -5.73 21.55 -7.61
N LEU A 215 -4.97 22.13 -6.69
CA LEU A 215 -5.49 22.59 -5.40
C LEU A 215 -6.15 23.95 -5.60
N LEU A 216 -7.42 24.08 -5.25
CA LEU A 216 -8.18 25.31 -5.37
C LEU A 216 -8.03 26.18 -4.10
N VAL A 217 -8.28 27.47 -4.22
CA VAL A 217 -8.29 28.41 -3.08
C VAL A 217 -9.56 28.23 -2.22
N GLN A 218 -10.64 27.73 -2.82
CA GLN A 218 -11.93 27.57 -2.18
C GLN A 218 -11.88 26.48 -1.08
N GLU A 219 -12.54 26.78 0.02
CA GLU A 219 -12.71 25.81 1.10
C GLU A 219 -13.57 24.62 0.65
N ALA A 220 -13.23 23.45 1.17
CA ALA A 220 -14.02 22.24 0.96
C ALA A 220 -15.40 22.37 1.62
N ILE A 221 -16.43 21.82 0.99
CA ILE A 221 -17.71 21.61 1.63
C ILE A 221 -17.48 20.67 2.82
N PRO A 222 -17.96 21.04 4.04
CA PRO A 222 -17.75 20.18 5.21
C PRO A 222 -18.38 18.81 5.04
N ALA A 223 -17.67 17.78 5.49
CA ALA A 223 -18.20 16.43 5.58
C ALA A 223 -19.23 16.38 6.73
N GLN A 224 -20.51 16.27 6.39
CA GLN A 224 -21.55 16.01 7.37
C GLN A 224 -21.62 14.50 7.59
N ASP A 225 -21.37 14.04 8.83
CA ASP A 225 -21.49 12.63 9.27
C ASP A 225 -20.78 11.59 8.38
N PHE A 226 -19.67 11.98 7.72
CA PHE A 226 -18.90 11.07 6.91
C PHE A 226 -17.83 10.38 7.76
N ASP A 227 -17.99 9.06 7.93
CA ASP A 227 -16.99 8.18 8.52
C ASP A 227 -16.32 7.31 7.42
N PRO A 228 -15.03 7.53 7.13
CA PRO A 228 -14.31 6.74 6.13
C PRO A 228 -14.28 5.23 6.42
N ALA A 229 -14.20 4.83 7.71
CA ALA A 229 -14.15 3.44 8.10
C ALA A 229 -15.51 2.74 7.84
N ALA A 230 -16.61 3.34 8.28
CA ALA A 230 -17.94 2.86 7.98
C ALA A 230 -18.20 2.80 6.47
N TYR A 231 -17.77 3.83 5.73
CA TYR A 231 -17.94 3.88 4.27
C TYR A 231 -17.29 2.71 3.55
N VAL A 232 -16.06 2.31 3.94
CA VAL A 232 -15.37 1.15 3.33
C VAL A 232 -16.14 -0.15 3.52
N HIS A 233 -16.76 -0.34 4.69
CA HIS A 233 -17.57 -1.53 4.96
C HIS A 233 -18.89 -1.54 4.19
N GLN A 234 -19.50 -0.38 3.98
CA GLN A 234 -20.79 -0.22 3.31
C GLN A 234 -20.72 -0.32 1.79
N VAL A 235 -19.54 -0.02 1.19
CA VAL A 235 -19.40 0.06 -0.27
C VAL A 235 -18.59 -1.09 -0.83
N PHE A 236 -19.14 -1.80 -1.83
CA PHE A 236 -18.46 -2.89 -2.51
C PHE A 236 -17.72 -2.40 -3.75
N GLY A 237 -16.39 -2.67 -3.79
CA GLY A 237 -15.55 -2.30 -4.94
C GLY A 237 -15.56 -0.81 -5.28
N MET A 238 -15.82 0.04 -4.28
CA MET A 238 -15.94 1.50 -4.45
C MET A 238 -17.01 1.89 -5.48
N PHE A 239 -18.11 1.15 -5.56
CA PHE A 239 -19.32 1.51 -6.31
C PHE A 239 -20.31 2.17 -5.37
N GLY A 240 -20.48 3.48 -5.49
CA GLY A 240 -21.42 4.25 -4.69
C GLY A 240 -22.87 3.99 -5.11
N ALA A 241 -23.70 3.81 -4.11
CA ALA A 241 -25.15 3.82 -4.19
C ALA A 241 -25.69 4.26 -2.83
N ASP A 242 -26.98 4.55 -2.73
CA ASP A 242 -27.59 4.85 -1.45
C ASP A 242 -27.50 3.64 -0.53
N ILE A 243 -27.04 3.86 0.70
CA ILE A 243 -26.92 2.81 1.70
C ILE A 243 -28.31 2.32 2.08
N ARG A 244 -28.46 1.01 2.10
CA ARG A 244 -29.71 0.33 2.47
C ARG A 244 -29.42 -0.73 3.53
N ARG A 245 -30.34 -0.87 4.46
CA ARG A 245 -30.34 -1.99 5.39
C ARG A 245 -30.85 -3.22 4.67
N ILE A 246 -30.03 -4.26 4.66
CA ILE A 246 -30.31 -5.51 3.91
C ILE A 246 -30.23 -6.68 4.88
N THR A 247 -31.22 -7.55 4.82
CA THR A 247 -31.25 -8.80 5.54
C THR A 247 -30.84 -9.94 4.62
N LEU A 248 -29.81 -10.68 5.03
CA LEU A 248 -29.25 -11.84 4.33
C LEU A 248 -29.61 -13.12 5.11
N LEU A 249 -30.12 -14.13 4.42
CA LEU A 249 -30.18 -15.50 4.94
C LEU A 249 -28.92 -16.24 4.49
N CYS A 250 -28.18 -16.80 5.43
CA CYS A 250 -26.87 -17.38 5.25
C CYS A 250 -26.81 -18.81 5.78
N GLU A 251 -26.21 -19.74 5.05
CA GLU A 251 -25.84 -21.04 5.61
C GLU A 251 -24.72 -20.86 6.65
N ASN A 252 -24.68 -21.67 7.72
CA ASN A 252 -23.66 -21.59 8.77
C ASN A 252 -22.22 -21.70 8.22
N SER A 253 -22.03 -22.41 7.11
CA SER A 253 -20.76 -22.56 6.41
C SER A 253 -20.19 -21.24 5.87
N THR A 254 -21.02 -20.18 5.74
CA THR A 254 -20.63 -18.87 5.20
C THR A 254 -20.30 -17.84 6.27
N MET A 255 -20.42 -18.18 7.55
CA MET A 255 -20.20 -17.24 8.67
C MET A 255 -18.85 -16.54 8.59
N ARG A 256 -17.77 -17.28 8.31
CA ARG A 256 -16.44 -16.69 8.16
C ARG A 256 -16.42 -15.60 7.09
N SER A 257 -17.03 -15.85 5.92
CA SER A 257 -17.04 -14.89 4.84
C SER A 257 -17.89 -13.65 5.15
N VAL A 258 -18.94 -13.81 5.98
CA VAL A 258 -19.74 -12.68 6.47
C VAL A 258 -18.93 -11.84 7.47
N VAL A 259 -18.23 -12.47 8.42
CA VAL A 259 -17.35 -11.78 9.37
C VAL A 259 -16.17 -11.12 8.67
N ASP A 260 -15.50 -11.82 7.76
CA ASP A 260 -14.38 -11.27 6.98
C ASP A 260 -14.80 -10.02 6.18
N ARG A 261 -16.06 -9.94 5.78
CA ARG A 261 -16.55 -8.81 4.97
C ARG A 261 -17.15 -7.67 5.81
N PHE A 262 -17.90 -7.96 6.85
CA PHE A 262 -18.69 -6.98 7.59
C PHE A 262 -18.16 -6.71 9.00
N GLY A 263 -17.13 -7.47 9.43
CA GLY A 263 -16.57 -7.38 10.77
C GLY A 263 -17.27 -8.31 11.78
N GLU A 264 -16.64 -8.50 12.92
CA GLU A 264 -17.17 -9.35 14.01
C GLU A 264 -18.44 -8.76 14.67
N GLU A 265 -18.62 -7.44 14.58
CA GLU A 265 -19.78 -6.72 15.15
C GLU A 265 -21.04 -6.78 14.26
N VAL A 266 -21.02 -7.55 13.16
CA VAL A 266 -22.20 -7.71 12.30
C VAL A 266 -23.36 -8.34 13.06
N GLN A 267 -24.54 -7.73 12.96
CA GLN A 267 -25.74 -8.25 13.63
C GLN A 267 -26.16 -9.58 13.00
N THR A 268 -26.17 -10.64 13.78
CA THR A 268 -26.58 -11.98 13.34
C THR A 268 -27.59 -12.59 14.28
N GLU A 269 -28.52 -13.41 13.73
CA GLU A 269 -29.51 -14.15 14.47
C GLU A 269 -29.60 -15.58 13.93
N ILE A 270 -29.63 -16.59 14.80
CA ILE A 270 -29.78 -17.99 14.41
C ILE A 270 -31.24 -18.21 13.98
N VAL A 271 -31.44 -18.71 12.76
CA VAL A 271 -32.75 -19.01 12.21
C VAL A 271 -33.11 -20.48 12.48
N ASP A 272 -32.20 -21.39 12.21
CA ASP A 272 -32.33 -22.82 12.43
C ASP A 272 -30.95 -23.51 12.60
N GLY A 273 -30.90 -24.84 12.68
CA GLY A 273 -29.65 -25.59 12.84
C GLY A 273 -28.66 -25.48 11.68
N ALA A 274 -29.07 -24.94 10.51
CA ALA A 274 -28.25 -24.85 9.30
C ALA A 274 -28.07 -23.40 8.83
N HIS A 275 -28.89 -22.45 9.31
CA HIS A 275 -28.93 -21.08 8.80
C HIS A 275 -28.88 -20.03 9.90
N PHE A 276 -28.30 -18.90 9.57
CA PHE A 276 -28.39 -17.65 10.33
C PHE A 276 -28.81 -16.49 9.41
N GLN A 277 -29.36 -15.47 10.02
CA GLN A 277 -29.68 -14.22 9.38
C GLN A 277 -28.61 -13.19 9.72
N ALA A 278 -28.16 -12.38 8.74
CA ALA A 278 -27.29 -11.26 8.96
C ALA A 278 -27.94 -9.96 8.48
N THR A 279 -27.89 -8.92 9.30
CA THR A 279 -28.39 -7.58 8.95
C THR A 279 -27.21 -6.65 8.68
N VAL A 280 -27.14 -6.08 7.47
CA VAL A 280 -26.03 -5.25 7.01
C VAL A 280 -26.52 -3.95 6.36
N ASP A 281 -25.79 -2.86 6.60
CA ASP A 281 -26.03 -1.57 5.95
C ASP A 281 -25.05 -1.42 4.80
N VAL A 282 -25.51 -1.57 3.54
CA VAL A 282 -24.64 -1.58 2.35
C VAL A 282 -25.26 -0.87 1.16
N ALA A 283 -24.41 -0.44 0.22
CA ALA A 283 -24.80 0.03 -1.11
C ALA A 283 -25.14 -1.16 -2.02
N PRO A 284 -26.41 -1.37 -2.45
CA PRO A 284 -26.81 -2.48 -3.33
C PRO A 284 -26.35 -2.23 -4.76
N SER A 285 -25.07 -2.42 -4.98
CA SER A 285 -24.34 -2.19 -6.24
C SER A 285 -24.05 -3.49 -6.98
N PRO A 286 -23.70 -3.46 -8.30
CA PRO A 286 -23.31 -4.66 -9.03
C PRO A 286 -22.25 -5.51 -8.34
N PRO A 287 -21.17 -4.95 -7.72
CA PRO A 287 -20.23 -5.74 -6.94
C PRO A 287 -20.80 -6.38 -5.68
N PHE A 288 -21.80 -5.78 -5.02
CA PHE A 288 -22.51 -6.42 -3.91
C PHE A 288 -23.29 -7.64 -4.39
N PHE A 289 -24.07 -7.51 -5.47
CA PHE A 289 -24.79 -8.64 -6.04
C PHE A 289 -23.83 -9.74 -6.49
N ALA A 290 -22.70 -9.39 -7.15
CA ALA A 290 -21.68 -10.35 -7.55
C ALA A 290 -21.12 -11.10 -6.33
N TRP A 291 -20.85 -10.40 -5.21
CA TRP A 291 -20.40 -11.03 -3.97
C TRP A 291 -21.43 -12.04 -3.45
N VAL A 292 -22.71 -11.70 -3.39
CA VAL A 292 -23.76 -12.65 -3.00
C VAL A 292 -23.80 -13.84 -3.96
N PHE A 293 -23.65 -13.62 -5.25
CA PHE A 293 -23.62 -14.68 -6.28
C PHE A 293 -22.49 -15.68 -6.10
N THR A 294 -21.30 -15.25 -5.58
CA THR A 294 -20.16 -16.15 -5.41
C THR A 294 -20.44 -17.32 -4.46
N PHE A 295 -21.46 -17.21 -3.62
CA PHE A 295 -21.85 -18.27 -2.66
C PHE A 295 -22.82 -19.30 -3.24
N GLY A 296 -23.20 -19.22 -4.51
CA GLY A 296 -24.02 -20.23 -5.16
C GLY A 296 -25.36 -20.49 -4.48
N GLY A 297 -26.00 -19.46 -3.90
CA GLY A 297 -27.28 -19.56 -3.19
C GLY A 297 -27.22 -19.83 -1.70
N LYS A 298 -26.02 -20.04 -1.13
CA LYS A 298 -25.82 -20.18 0.33
C LYS A 298 -26.01 -18.87 1.08
N ILE A 299 -25.87 -17.73 0.40
CA ILE A 299 -26.26 -16.41 0.88
C ILE A 299 -27.37 -15.91 -0.03
N ARG A 300 -28.49 -15.49 0.55
CA ARG A 300 -29.67 -14.98 -0.18
C ARG A 300 -30.12 -13.66 0.44
N ILE A 301 -30.51 -12.71 -0.41
CA ILE A 301 -31.13 -11.45 0.01
C ILE A 301 -32.60 -11.73 0.33
N MET A 302 -33.00 -11.43 1.57
CA MET A 302 -34.38 -11.57 2.01
C MET A 302 -35.13 -10.25 1.97
N GLU A 303 -34.50 -9.20 2.49
CA GLU A 303 -35.09 -7.86 2.56
C GLU A 303 -34.07 -6.79 2.20
N PRO A 304 -34.50 -5.65 1.61
CA PRO A 304 -35.86 -5.38 1.11
C PRO A 304 -36.20 -6.18 -0.15
N GLU A 305 -37.48 -6.49 -0.37
CA GLU A 305 -37.92 -7.27 -1.50
C GLU A 305 -37.54 -6.66 -2.86
N GLU A 306 -37.50 -5.34 -2.98
CA GLU A 306 -37.03 -4.64 -4.20
C GLU A 306 -35.61 -5.02 -4.59
N ILE A 307 -34.70 -5.19 -3.59
CA ILE A 307 -33.30 -5.56 -3.81
C ILE A 307 -33.18 -7.06 -4.10
N ALA A 308 -33.95 -7.90 -3.41
CA ALA A 308 -34.05 -9.32 -3.71
C ALA A 308 -34.58 -9.57 -5.11
N ALA A 309 -35.62 -8.82 -5.53
CA ALA A 309 -36.18 -8.88 -6.87
C ALA A 309 -35.15 -8.49 -7.96
N LYS A 310 -34.38 -7.41 -7.72
CA LYS A 310 -33.31 -6.98 -8.62
C LYS A 310 -32.25 -8.06 -8.81
N MET A 311 -31.87 -8.76 -7.75
CA MET A 311 -30.94 -9.88 -7.85
C MET A 311 -31.50 -11.03 -8.67
N ARG A 312 -32.79 -11.38 -8.48
CA ARG A 312 -33.46 -12.40 -9.29
C ARG A 312 -33.55 -12.02 -10.77
N GLU A 313 -33.80 -10.74 -11.09
CA GLU A 313 -33.77 -10.23 -12.46
C GLU A 313 -32.38 -10.39 -13.09
N MET A 314 -31.30 -9.98 -12.37
CA MET A 314 -29.94 -10.18 -12.85
C MET A 314 -29.62 -11.65 -13.12
N ALA A 315 -30.10 -12.57 -12.29
CA ALA A 315 -29.91 -14.00 -12.49
C ALA A 315 -30.54 -14.51 -13.80
N ARG A 316 -31.66 -13.90 -14.27
CA ARG A 316 -32.29 -14.24 -15.53
C ARG A 316 -31.49 -13.85 -16.77
N TRP A 317 -30.61 -12.86 -16.68
CA TRP A 317 -29.71 -12.46 -17.79
C TRP A 317 -28.64 -13.51 -18.10
N LEU A 318 -28.46 -14.51 -17.23
CA LEU A 318 -27.55 -15.62 -17.42
C LEU A 318 -28.19 -16.85 -18.06
N GLN A 319 -29.48 -16.83 -18.35
CA GLN A 319 -30.26 -17.85 -19.07
C GLN A 319 -30.37 -17.49 -20.56
#